data_a2edb779aba027903d760e428c2f2ef3
#
_entry.id   a2edb779aba027903d760e428c2f2ef3
#
_cell.length_a   1.000
_cell.length_b   1.000
_cell.length_c   1.000
_cell.angle_alpha   90.00
_cell.angle_beta   90.00
_cell.angle_gamma   90.00
#
_symmetry.space_group_name_H-M   'P 1'
#
loop_
_entity.id
_entity.type
_entity.pdbx_description
1 polymer ?
#
loop_
_entity_poly.entity_id
_entity_poly.type
_entity_poly.pdbx_seq_one_letter_code
_entity_poly.pdbx_strand_id
1 'polypeptide(L)'
;ETTHEFERRYYVASAIGIVIVVLAGFSIDIPLLSHLSSLSVLVRAHGLIMLAWITLFFTQVLLVARHRVDLHMRLGIFGAALAVVVVVADTATLITAGRLGGDHLPPGASAPLFVAFGVFNLFTFALLVGTALALRKQRSDWHKRLMLLAAILLLDAALSRFIGVYTSWTVDSSTVRNLFVLGCVAVDTYRHRRLHPAFVIGGLVVFANDYLAIFAAGTHAWGNFATWLGLAGTQH
;
A
#
# COMPACT_ATOMS: atom_id res chain seq x y z
N GLU A 1 11.97 -17.04 24.94
CA GLU A 1 11.09 -15.95 24.44
C GLU A 1 9.66 -16.46 24.33
N THR A 2 8.72 -15.77 24.98
CA THR A 2 7.30 -16.11 24.89
C THR A 2 6.73 -15.80 23.50
N THR A 3 5.65 -16.47 23.10
CA THR A 3 4.99 -16.22 21.81
C THR A 3 4.55 -14.74 21.69
N HIS A 4 4.09 -14.13 22.77
CA HIS A 4 3.66 -12.73 22.79
C HIS A 4 4.82 -11.73 22.63
N GLU A 5 5.99 -12.02 23.20
CA GLU A 5 7.17 -11.18 23.02
C GLU A 5 7.70 -11.23 21.60
N PHE A 6 7.74 -12.44 21.03
CA PHE A 6 8.10 -12.60 19.63
C PHE A 6 7.15 -11.85 18.70
N GLU A 7 5.83 -11.99 18.86
CA GLU A 7 4.85 -11.27 18.03
C GLU A 7 5.04 -9.75 18.10
N ARG A 8 5.25 -9.19 19.29
CA ARG A 8 5.52 -7.76 19.45
C ARG A 8 6.75 -7.31 18.66
N ARG A 9 7.87 -8.03 18.80
CA ARG A 9 9.10 -7.72 18.08
C ARG A 9 8.92 -7.86 16.58
N TYR A 10 8.25 -8.90 16.14
CA TYR A 10 7.95 -9.15 14.73
C TYR A 10 7.15 -8.01 14.09
N TYR A 11 6.03 -7.60 14.70
CA TYR A 11 5.23 -6.50 14.13
C TYR A 11 5.94 -5.16 14.20
N VAL A 12 6.71 -4.88 15.26
CA VAL A 12 7.54 -3.66 15.36
C VAL A 12 8.63 -3.67 14.30
N ALA A 13 9.34 -4.77 14.12
CA ALA A 13 10.38 -4.89 13.09
C ALA A 13 9.81 -4.73 11.68
N SER A 14 8.64 -5.34 11.40
CA SER A 14 7.96 -5.19 10.12
C SER A 14 7.53 -3.74 9.88
N ALA A 15 7.00 -3.07 10.89
CA ALA A 15 6.61 -1.66 10.79
C ALA A 15 7.81 -0.72 10.59
N ILE A 16 8.94 -0.98 11.26
CA ILE A 16 10.20 -0.26 11.05
C ILE A 16 10.68 -0.48 9.60
N GLY A 17 10.66 -1.72 9.11
CA GLY A 17 11.02 -2.03 7.73
C GLY A 17 10.18 -1.27 6.71
N ILE A 18 8.86 -1.20 6.92
CA ILE A 18 7.94 -0.41 6.09
C ILE A 18 8.33 1.08 6.09
N VAL A 19 8.57 1.66 7.28
CA VAL A 19 8.97 3.07 7.40
C VAL A 19 10.31 3.32 6.70
N ILE A 20 11.30 2.44 6.85
CA ILE A 20 12.60 2.56 6.17
C ILE A 20 12.42 2.55 4.65
N VAL A 21 11.62 1.62 4.11
CA VAL A 21 11.35 1.54 2.66
C VAL A 21 10.67 2.82 2.18
N VAL A 22 9.68 3.32 2.90
CA VAL A 22 8.99 4.58 2.54
C VAL A 22 9.95 5.75 2.56
N LEU A 23 10.76 5.91 3.62
CA LEU A 23 11.74 7.00 3.74
C LEU A 23 12.81 6.90 2.65
N ALA A 24 13.32 5.69 2.36
CA ALA A 24 14.30 5.48 1.30
C ALA A 24 13.73 5.82 -0.09
N GLY A 25 12.52 5.34 -0.40
CA GLY A 25 11.88 5.59 -1.69
C GLY A 25 11.56 7.06 -1.94
N PHE A 26 11.13 7.79 -0.91
CA PHE A 26 10.78 9.20 -1.03
C PHE A 26 11.92 10.17 -0.66
N SER A 27 13.08 9.68 -0.18
CA SER A 27 14.27 10.53 0.08
C SER A 27 14.76 11.25 -1.17
N ILE A 28 14.50 10.69 -2.35
CA ILE A 28 14.83 11.24 -3.65
C ILE A 28 14.06 12.55 -3.89
N ASP A 29 12.85 12.64 -3.37
CA ASP A 29 11.98 13.79 -3.54
C ASP A 29 12.32 14.92 -2.54
N ILE A 30 13.28 14.73 -1.62
CA ILE A 30 13.71 15.77 -0.66
C ILE A 30 14.14 17.06 -1.34
N PRO A 31 14.94 17.04 -2.44
CA PRO A 31 15.24 18.26 -3.19
C PRO A 31 13.98 18.93 -3.77
N LEU A 32 12.94 18.13 -4.10
CA LEU A 32 11.65 18.62 -4.58
C LEU A 32 10.84 19.34 -3.48
N LEU A 33 11.12 19.07 -2.20
CA LEU A 33 10.47 19.78 -1.10
C LEU A 33 10.76 21.29 -1.13
N SER A 34 11.88 21.71 -1.71
CA SER A 34 12.16 23.13 -1.96
C SER A 34 11.22 23.76 -3.00
N HIS A 35 10.56 22.92 -3.80
CA HIS A 35 9.61 23.31 -4.85
C HIS A 35 8.18 22.85 -4.56
N LEU A 36 7.82 22.62 -3.29
CA LEU A 36 6.46 22.22 -2.91
C LEU A 36 5.37 23.12 -3.47
N SER A 37 5.67 24.41 -3.66
CA SER A 37 4.75 25.38 -4.25
C SER A 37 4.41 25.08 -5.71
N SER A 38 5.29 24.41 -6.45
CA SER A 38 5.07 24.03 -7.86
C SER A 38 4.19 22.79 -8.02
N LEU A 39 4.07 21.97 -6.96
CA LEU A 39 3.19 20.79 -6.98
C LEU A 39 1.73 21.21 -6.85
N SER A 40 0.86 20.50 -7.55
CA SER A 40 -0.59 20.71 -7.41
C SER A 40 -1.06 20.48 -5.97
N VAL A 41 -2.13 21.16 -5.57
CA VAL A 41 -2.73 20.99 -4.23
C VAL A 41 -3.11 19.52 -3.99
N LEU A 42 -3.59 18.83 -5.02
CA LEU A 42 -3.98 17.42 -4.95
C LEU A 42 -2.79 16.52 -4.61
N VAL A 43 -1.64 16.69 -5.28
CA VAL A 43 -0.43 15.90 -5.04
C VAL A 43 0.10 16.15 -3.62
N ARG A 44 0.10 17.40 -3.16
CA ARG A 44 0.53 17.74 -1.79
C ARG A 44 -0.40 17.13 -0.74
N ALA A 45 -1.72 17.23 -0.96
CA ALA A 45 -2.71 16.65 -0.05
C ALA A 45 -2.58 15.13 0.01
N HIS A 46 -2.44 14.45 -1.14
CA HIS A 46 -2.20 13.02 -1.22
C HIS A 46 -0.95 12.62 -0.43
N GLY A 47 0.19 13.26 -0.64
CA GLY A 47 1.43 12.98 0.10
C GLY A 47 1.27 13.11 1.62
N LEU A 48 0.59 14.16 2.10
CA LEU A 48 0.31 14.36 3.52
C LEU A 48 -0.63 13.27 4.09
N ILE A 49 -1.65 12.87 3.33
CA ILE A 49 -2.58 11.80 3.72
C ILE A 49 -1.83 10.46 3.83
N MET A 50 -0.97 10.14 2.87
CA MET A 50 -0.17 8.92 2.89
C MET A 50 0.85 8.92 4.05
N LEU A 51 1.50 10.06 4.31
CA LEU A 51 2.38 10.21 5.46
C LEU A 51 1.61 10.02 6.78
N ALA A 52 0.42 10.61 6.89
CA ALA A 52 -0.44 10.42 8.06
C ALA A 52 -0.83 8.94 8.24
N TRP A 53 -1.15 8.22 7.15
CA TRP A 53 -1.47 6.80 7.19
C TRP A 53 -0.30 5.95 7.71
N ILE A 54 0.90 6.12 7.16
CA ILE A 54 2.09 5.36 7.57
C ILE A 54 2.47 5.68 9.03
N THR A 55 2.42 6.97 9.41
CA THR A 55 2.67 7.40 10.80
C THR A 55 1.66 6.79 11.76
N LEU A 56 0.39 6.79 11.38
CA LEU A 56 -0.66 6.17 12.18
C LEU A 56 -0.46 4.66 12.30
N PHE A 57 -0.18 3.95 11.20
CA PHE A 57 0.09 2.52 11.22
C PHE A 57 1.25 2.18 12.17
N PHE A 58 2.37 2.88 12.05
CA PHE A 58 3.53 2.70 12.92
C PHE A 58 3.18 2.98 14.40
N THR A 59 2.47 4.08 14.67
CA THR A 59 2.01 4.43 16.01
C THR A 59 1.10 3.35 16.60
N GLN A 60 0.18 2.81 15.81
CA GLN A 60 -0.73 1.74 16.23
C GLN A 60 0.02 0.47 16.63
N VAL A 61 1.04 0.08 15.87
CA VAL A 61 1.91 -1.06 16.21
C VAL A 61 2.67 -0.80 17.51
N LEU A 62 3.23 0.40 17.69
CA LEU A 62 3.94 0.77 18.91
C LEU A 62 3.03 0.81 20.14
N LEU A 63 1.79 1.29 20.01
CA LEU A 63 0.84 1.31 21.12
C LEU A 63 0.54 -0.11 21.62
N VAL A 64 0.31 -1.06 20.70
CA VAL A 64 0.12 -2.47 21.07
C VAL A 64 1.39 -3.04 21.71
N ALA A 65 2.56 -2.75 21.16
CA ALA A 65 3.84 -3.22 21.67
C ALA A 65 4.14 -2.68 23.10
N ARG A 66 3.60 -1.50 23.42
CA ARG A 66 3.71 -0.84 24.75
C ARG A 66 2.53 -1.13 25.67
N HIS A 67 1.70 -2.12 25.37
CA HIS A 67 0.51 -2.49 26.13
C HIS A 67 -0.54 -1.38 26.29
N ARG A 68 -0.53 -0.36 25.40
CA ARG A 68 -1.50 0.75 25.39
C ARG A 68 -2.66 0.47 24.43
N VAL A 69 -3.34 -0.67 24.65
CA VAL A 69 -4.45 -1.12 23.80
C VAL A 69 -5.64 -0.17 23.87
N ASP A 70 -5.83 0.51 24.99
CA ASP A 70 -6.83 1.57 25.19
C ASP A 70 -6.68 2.70 24.15
N LEU A 71 -5.47 3.20 23.99
CA LEU A 71 -5.14 4.25 23.03
C LEU A 71 -5.19 3.72 21.60
N HIS A 72 -4.70 2.47 21.36
CA HIS A 72 -4.82 1.81 20.07
C HIS A 72 -6.29 1.78 19.60
N MET A 73 -7.22 1.38 20.45
CA MET A 73 -8.64 1.31 20.10
C MET A 73 -9.25 2.69 19.81
N ARG A 74 -8.93 3.71 20.64
CA ARG A 74 -9.42 5.09 20.43
C ARG A 74 -8.88 5.67 19.12
N LEU A 75 -7.58 5.58 18.91
CA LEU A 75 -6.92 6.09 17.71
C LEU A 75 -7.33 5.28 16.46
N GLY A 76 -7.68 4.01 16.63
CA GLY A 76 -8.15 3.14 15.56
C GLY A 76 -9.46 3.61 14.88
N ILE A 77 -10.31 4.38 15.59
CA ILE A 77 -11.51 5.00 15.00
C ILE A 77 -11.10 6.05 13.97
N PHE A 78 -10.13 6.90 14.32
CA PHE A 78 -9.57 7.88 13.38
C PHE A 78 -8.85 7.19 12.22
N GLY A 79 -8.20 6.04 12.50
CA GLY A 79 -7.57 5.21 11.48
C GLY A 79 -8.56 4.67 10.45
N ALA A 80 -9.74 4.25 10.88
CA ALA A 80 -10.80 3.81 9.97
C ALA A 80 -11.30 4.97 9.07
N ALA A 81 -11.47 6.16 9.63
CA ALA A 81 -11.81 7.35 8.84
C ALA A 81 -10.68 7.73 7.86
N LEU A 82 -9.43 7.72 8.33
CA LEU A 82 -8.27 8.00 7.47
C LEU A 82 -8.13 7.00 6.33
N ALA A 83 -8.45 5.71 6.52
CA ALA A 83 -8.45 4.73 5.43
C ALA A 83 -9.42 5.10 4.30
N VAL A 84 -10.60 5.64 4.64
CA VAL A 84 -11.55 6.15 3.63
C VAL A 84 -10.97 7.36 2.91
N VAL A 85 -10.34 8.28 3.66
CA VAL A 85 -9.69 9.47 3.06
C VAL A 85 -8.55 9.06 2.13
N VAL A 86 -7.75 8.05 2.48
CA VAL A 86 -6.71 7.47 1.61
C VAL A 86 -7.33 7.00 0.30
N VAL A 87 -8.38 6.17 0.34
CA VAL A 87 -9.03 5.66 -0.88
C VAL A 87 -9.54 6.80 -1.76
N VAL A 88 -10.17 7.81 -1.18
CA VAL A 88 -10.71 8.97 -1.93
C VAL A 88 -9.57 9.80 -2.55
N ALA A 89 -8.53 10.12 -1.77
CA ALA A 89 -7.41 10.92 -2.24
C ALA A 89 -6.60 10.20 -3.33
N ASP A 90 -6.33 8.91 -3.13
CA ASP A 90 -5.65 8.09 -4.13
C ASP A 90 -6.45 7.99 -5.42
N THR A 91 -7.76 7.75 -5.33
CA THR A 91 -8.64 7.70 -6.51
C THR A 91 -8.59 9.01 -7.29
N ALA A 92 -8.67 10.15 -6.59
CA ALA A 92 -8.62 11.47 -7.24
C ALA A 92 -7.26 11.71 -7.91
N THR A 93 -6.17 11.38 -7.22
CA THR A 93 -4.80 11.54 -7.75
C THR A 93 -4.55 10.63 -8.94
N LEU A 94 -4.98 9.36 -8.85
CA LEU A 94 -4.83 8.35 -9.88
C LEU A 94 -5.55 8.75 -11.19
N ILE A 95 -6.82 9.17 -11.08
CA ILE A 95 -7.60 9.60 -12.25
C ILE A 95 -6.98 10.87 -12.86
N THR A 96 -6.57 11.82 -12.02
CA THR A 96 -5.95 13.07 -12.50
C THR A 96 -4.65 12.78 -13.23
N ALA A 97 -3.74 11.97 -12.66
CA ALA A 97 -2.50 11.59 -13.32
C ALA A 97 -2.76 10.81 -14.63
N GLY A 98 -3.73 9.90 -14.63
CA GLY A 98 -4.10 9.16 -15.83
C GLY A 98 -4.66 10.04 -16.95
N ARG A 99 -5.39 11.10 -16.62
CA ARG A 99 -5.92 12.07 -17.60
C ARG A 99 -4.84 12.99 -18.15
N LEU A 100 -3.92 13.45 -17.30
CA LEU A 100 -2.83 14.32 -17.72
C LEU A 100 -1.77 13.56 -18.55
N GLY A 101 -1.50 12.30 -18.22
CA GLY A 101 -0.49 11.51 -18.93
C GLY A 101 0.92 12.06 -18.81
N GLY A 102 1.80 11.68 -19.76
CA GLY A 102 3.15 12.23 -19.87
C GLY A 102 3.96 12.14 -18.57
N ASP A 103 4.55 13.26 -18.13
CA ASP A 103 5.40 13.35 -16.94
C ASP A 103 4.66 13.11 -15.61
N HIS A 104 3.32 12.98 -15.65
CA HIS A 104 2.51 12.61 -14.48
C HIS A 104 2.43 11.10 -14.25
N LEU A 105 2.99 10.29 -15.16
CA LEU A 105 3.04 8.83 -15.08
C LEU A 105 4.47 8.35 -14.85
N PRO A 106 4.66 7.14 -14.30
CA PRO A 106 5.97 6.51 -14.29
C PRO A 106 6.54 6.36 -15.72
N PRO A 107 7.88 6.48 -15.90
CA PRO A 107 8.50 6.33 -17.20
C PRO A 107 8.08 5.03 -17.92
N GLY A 108 7.62 5.16 -19.17
CA GLY A 108 7.18 4.03 -19.99
C GLY A 108 5.79 3.46 -19.66
N ALA A 109 5.10 4.01 -18.66
CA ALA A 109 3.75 3.55 -18.32
C ALA A 109 2.69 4.18 -19.23
N SER A 110 1.75 3.36 -19.74
CA SER A 110 0.54 3.87 -20.37
C SER A 110 -0.49 4.25 -19.30
N ALA A 111 -1.27 5.33 -19.55
CA ALA A 111 -2.29 5.78 -18.59
C ALA A 111 -3.34 4.69 -18.26
N PRO A 112 -3.88 3.93 -19.25
CA PRO A 112 -4.82 2.85 -18.94
C PRO A 112 -4.24 1.76 -18.02
N LEU A 113 -3.00 1.36 -18.24
CA LEU A 113 -2.33 0.35 -17.41
C LEU A 113 -2.02 0.90 -16.00
N PHE A 114 -1.51 2.11 -15.91
CA PHE A 114 -1.24 2.79 -14.64
C PHE A 114 -2.51 2.90 -13.78
N VAL A 115 -3.62 3.32 -14.39
CA VAL A 115 -4.90 3.43 -13.69
C VAL A 115 -5.45 2.06 -13.31
N ALA A 116 -5.23 1.02 -14.13
CA ALA A 116 -5.62 -0.35 -13.76
C ALA A 116 -4.90 -0.80 -12.49
N PHE A 117 -3.58 -0.68 -12.43
CA PHE A 117 -2.82 -1.01 -11.23
C PHE A 117 -3.30 -0.24 -10.00
N GLY A 118 -3.52 1.06 -10.14
CA GLY A 118 -4.01 1.89 -9.04
C GLY A 118 -5.40 1.47 -8.54
N VAL A 119 -6.35 1.21 -9.45
CA VAL A 119 -7.71 0.77 -9.08
C VAL A 119 -7.68 -0.57 -8.35
N PHE A 120 -6.93 -1.55 -8.86
CA PHE A 120 -6.81 -2.85 -8.20
C PHE A 120 -6.09 -2.74 -6.85
N ASN A 121 -5.04 -1.93 -6.73
CA ASN A 121 -4.37 -1.65 -5.46
C ASN A 121 -5.32 -1.04 -4.44
N LEU A 122 -6.10 -0.03 -4.82
CA LEU A 122 -7.07 0.61 -3.93
C LEU A 122 -8.19 -0.35 -3.50
N PHE A 123 -8.69 -1.17 -4.44
CA PHE A 123 -9.68 -2.19 -4.12
C PHE A 123 -9.12 -3.21 -3.13
N THR A 124 -7.92 -3.72 -3.37
CA THR A 124 -7.24 -4.67 -2.49
C THR A 124 -6.96 -4.06 -1.11
N PHE A 125 -6.49 -2.81 -1.07
CA PHE A 125 -6.30 -2.08 0.18
C PHE A 125 -7.60 -1.95 0.97
N ALA A 126 -8.67 -1.50 0.33
CA ALA A 126 -9.98 -1.35 0.95
C ALA A 126 -10.53 -2.68 1.46
N LEU A 127 -10.36 -3.76 0.69
CA LEU A 127 -10.76 -5.12 1.08
C LEU A 127 -9.99 -5.61 2.31
N LEU A 128 -8.66 -5.47 2.32
CA LEU A 128 -7.81 -5.89 3.44
C LEU A 128 -8.11 -5.10 4.71
N VAL A 129 -8.16 -3.77 4.62
CA VAL A 129 -8.44 -2.89 5.77
C VAL A 129 -9.89 -3.09 6.25
N GLY A 130 -10.86 -3.13 5.34
CA GLY A 130 -12.28 -3.34 5.68
C GLY A 130 -12.49 -4.67 6.41
N THR A 131 -11.93 -5.76 5.88
CA THR A 131 -11.97 -7.08 6.52
C THR A 131 -11.25 -7.09 7.87
N ALA A 132 -10.07 -6.47 7.95
CA ALA A 132 -9.34 -6.35 9.21
C ALA A 132 -10.15 -5.61 10.28
N LEU A 133 -10.80 -4.51 9.92
CA LEU A 133 -11.63 -3.72 10.83
C LEU A 133 -12.92 -4.47 11.23
N ALA A 134 -13.55 -5.19 10.32
CA ALA A 134 -14.72 -6.00 10.61
C ALA A 134 -14.40 -7.13 11.64
N LEU A 135 -13.23 -7.75 11.47
CA LEU A 135 -12.81 -8.88 12.32
C LEU A 135 -12.13 -8.46 13.63
N ARG A 136 -11.80 -7.19 13.84
CA ARG A 136 -10.94 -6.71 14.94
C ARG A 136 -11.35 -7.14 16.34
N LYS A 137 -12.66 -7.29 16.59
CA LYS A 137 -13.20 -7.69 17.91
C LYS A 137 -13.23 -9.20 18.13
N GLN A 138 -13.47 -9.97 17.06
CA GLN A 138 -13.68 -11.42 17.13
C GLN A 138 -12.42 -12.21 16.78
N ARG A 139 -11.60 -11.69 15.87
CA ARG A 139 -10.44 -12.34 15.29
C ARG A 139 -9.26 -11.37 15.22
N SER A 140 -8.74 -10.98 16.38
CA SER A 140 -7.57 -10.07 16.45
C SER A 140 -6.34 -10.65 15.76
N ASP A 141 -6.22 -11.97 15.68
CA ASP A 141 -5.22 -12.70 14.93
C ASP A 141 -5.28 -12.45 13.41
N TRP A 142 -6.48 -12.32 12.85
CA TRP A 142 -6.71 -11.89 11.45
C TRP A 142 -6.43 -10.41 11.27
N HIS A 143 -6.97 -9.58 12.17
CA HIS A 143 -6.84 -8.12 12.09
C HIS A 143 -5.39 -7.68 11.91
N LYS A 144 -4.48 -8.14 12.79
CA LYS A 144 -3.06 -7.73 12.74
C LYS A 144 -2.35 -8.14 11.45
N ARG A 145 -2.66 -9.33 10.90
CA ARG A 145 -2.05 -9.84 9.68
C ARG A 145 -2.57 -9.13 8.44
N LEU A 146 -3.88 -8.91 8.35
CA LEU A 146 -4.47 -8.19 7.22
C LEU A 146 -4.05 -6.71 7.21
N MET A 147 -3.93 -6.05 8.37
CA MET A 147 -3.40 -4.68 8.46
C MET A 147 -1.94 -4.60 8.03
N LEU A 148 -1.12 -5.60 8.36
CA LEU A 148 0.26 -5.68 7.88
C LEU A 148 0.33 -5.83 6.36
N LEU A 149 -0.48 -6.73 5.78
CA LEU A 149 -0.56 -6.92 4.32
C LEU A 149 -1.04 -5.64 3.61
N ALA A 150 -2.03 -4.94 4.17
CA ALA A 150 -2.49 -3.66 3.63
C ALA A 150 -1.40 -2.58 3.65
N ALA A 151 -0.58 -2.54 4.71
CA ALA A 151 0.55 -1.61 4.78
C ALA A 151 1.67 -1.96 3.79
N ILE A 152 1.96 -3.26 3.60
CA ILE A 152 2.95 -3.74 2.63
C ILE A 152 2.49 -3.46 1.19
N LEU A 153 1.19 -3.61 0.89
CA LEU A 153 0.64 -3.34 -0.44
C LEU A 153 0.94 -1.92 -0.92
N LEU A 154 0.94 -0.93 -0.01
CA LEU A 154 1.21 0.47 -0.35
C LEU A 154 2.70 0.79 -0.57
N LEU A 155 3.61 -0.19 -0.43
CA LEU A 155 5.04 0.04 -0.63
C LEU A 155 5.44 0.19 -2.10
N ASP A 156 4.60 -0.21 -3.05
CA ASP A 156 4.94 -0.18 -4.48
C ASP A 156 5.41 1.20 -4.96
N ALA A 157 4.76 2.26 -4.52
CA ALA A 157 5.14 3.63 -4.89
C ALA A 157 6.54 4.03 -4.36
N ALA A 158 6.91 3.58 -3.17
CA ALA A 158 8.24 3.82 -2.59
C ALA A 158 9.30 2.93 -3.23
N LEU A 159 8.97 1.65 -3.44
CA LEU A 159 9.88 0.67 -4.05
C LEU A 159 10.19 1.02 -5.51
N SER A 160 9.20 1.40 -6.31
CA SER A 160 9.41 1.78 -7.71
C SER A 160 10.34 2.99 -7.83
N ARG A 161 10.20 4.00 -6.96
CA ARG A 161 11.11 5.15 -6.90
C ARG A 161 12.52 4.71 -6.52
N PHE A 162 12.66 3.95 -5.43
CA PHE A 162 13.95 3.48 -4.97
C PHE A 162 14.68 2.64 -6.05
N ILE A 163 13.99 1.68 -6.65
CA ILE A 163 14.55 0.82 -7.70
C ILE A 163 14.95 1.65 -8.91
N GLY A 164 14.08 2.54 -9.37
CA GLY A 164 14.32 3.34 -10.58
C GLY A 164 15.51 4.32 -10.48
N VAL A 165 15.86 4.76 -9.27
CA VAL A 165 16.95 5.74 -9.08
C VAL A 165 18.24 5.10 -8.59
N TYR A 166 18.16 4.17 -7.65
CA TYR A 166 19.36 3.64 -6.98
C TYR A 166 19.86 2.32 -7.54
N THR A 167 19.12 1.68 -8.44
CA THR A 167 19.52 0.38 -8.96
C THR A 167 19.41 0.33 -10.48
N SER A 168 20.31 -0.43 -11.10
CA SER A 168 20.19 -0.84 -12.50
C SER A 168 19.38 -2.15 -12.64
N TRP A 169 18.68 -2.55 -11.59
CA TRP A 169 17.97 -3.82 -11.57
C TRP A 169 16.71 -3.75 -12.43
N THR A 170 16.47 -4.80 -13.19
CA THR A 170 15.25 -4.99 -13.99
C THR A 170 14.11 -5.60 -13.17
N VAL A 171 14.26 -5.66 -11.83
CA VAL A 171 13.25 -6.20 -10.92
C VAL A 171 12.17 -5.14 -10.69
N ASP A 172 10.93 -5.52 -10.90
CA ASP A 172 9.79 -4.64 -10.63
C ASP A 172 9.47 -4.52 -9.13
N SER A 173 8.83 -3.44 -8.73
CA SER A 173 8.49 -3.13 -7.35
C SER A 173 7.55 -4.18 -6.72
N SER A 174 6.65 -4.73 -7.51
CA SER A 174 5.69 -5.74 -7.04
C SER A 174 6.39 -7.05 -6.66
N THR A 175 7.44 -7.44 -7.39
CA THR A 175 8.27 -8.59 -7.01
C THR A 175 8.94 -8.37 -5.65
N VAL A 176 9.54 -7.20 -5.42
CA VAL A 176 10.19 -6.90 -4.11
C VAL A 176 9.15 -6.85 -2.99
N ARG A 177 7.99 -6.21 -3.23
CA ARG A 177 6.86 -6.22 -2.28
C ARG A 177 6.41 -7.64 -1.95
N ASN A 178 6.24 -8.48 -2.96
CA ASN A 178 5.81 -9.87 -2.79
C ASN A 178 6.82 -10.71 -2.01
N LEU A 179 8.13 -10.49 -2.22
CA LEU A 179 9.17 -11.10 -1.39
C LEU A 179 9.07 -10.65 0.08
N PHE A 180 8.73 -9.39 0.33
CA PHE A 180 8.50 -8.91 1.69
C PHE A 180 7.28 -9.59 2.33
N VAL A 181 6.17 -9.76 1.58
CA VAL A 181 5.00 -10.54 2.03
C VAL A 181 5.41 -11.97 2.37
N LEU A 182 6.15 -12.65 1.47
CA LEU A 182 6.63 -14.03 1.70
C LEU A 182 7.53 -14.12 2.94
N GLY A 183 8.42 -13.16 3.14
CA GLY A 183 9.25 -13.08 4.35
C GLY A 183 8.42 -12.98 5.63
N CYS A 184 7.40 -12.12 5.63
CA CYS A 184 6.48 -12.00 6.76
C CYS A 184 5.70 -13.29 7.02
N VAL A 185 5.19 -13.94 5.98
CA VAL A 185 4.49 -15.23 6.07
C VAL A 185 5.42 -16.32 6.59
N ALA A 186 6.66 -16.38 6.08
CA ALA A 186 7.64 -17.38 6.49
C ALA A 186 7.99 -17.25 7.98
N VAL A 187 8.25 -16.03 8.47
CA VAL A 187 8.58 -15.78 9.88
C VAL A 187 7.40 -16.14 10.80
N ASP A 188 6.18 -15.71 10.45
CA ASP A 188 4.97 -16.05 11.23
C ASP A 188 4.75 -17.56 11.25
N THR A 189 4.88 -18.23 10.10
CA THR A 189 4.70 -19.68 9.96
C THR A 189 5.77 -20.46 10.74
N TYR A 190 7.04 -20.05 10.63
CA TYR A 190 8.14 -20.67 11.37
C TYR A 190 7.88 -20.67 12.88
N ARG A 191 7.40 -19.54 13.41
CA ARG A 191 7.13 -19.39 14.84
C ARG A 191 5.91 -20.16 15.30
N HIS A 192 4.80 -20.08 14.56
CA HIS A 192 3.54 -20.72 14.94
C HIS A 192 3.43 -22.18 14.46
N ARG A 193 4.42 -22.66 13.69
CA ARG A 193 4.45 -24.01 13.10
C ARG A 193 3.22 -24.35 12.25
N ARG A 194 2.53 -23.34 11.74
CA ARG A 194 1.36 -23.46 10.87
C ARG A 194 1.17 -22.21 10.03
N LEU A 195 0.73 -22.38 8.80
CA LEU A 195 0.28 -21.28 7.96
C LEU A 195 -1.02 -20.69 8.50
N HIS A 196 -1.04 -19.38 8.69
CA HIS A 196 -2.25 -18.70 9.18
C HIS A 196 -3.16 -18.36 8.00
N PRO A 197 -4.49 -18.71 8.05
CA PRO A 197 -5.41 -18.47 6.92
C PRO A 197 -5.47 -17.00 6.46
N ALA A 198 -5.33 -16.03 7.37
CA ALA A 198 -5.30 -14.61 7.01
C ALA A 198 -4.12 -14.27 6.10
N PHE A 199 -2.94 -14.86 6.31
CA PHE A 199 -1.79 -14.68 5.43
C PHE A 199 -1.93 -15.42 4.11
N VAL A 200 -2.55 -16.61 4.12
CA VAL A 200 -2.81 -17.35 2.88
C VAL A 200 -3.78 -16.58 2.00
N ILE A 201 -4.97 -16.26 2.53
CA ILE A 201 -6.02 -15.59 1.76
C ILE A 201 -5.59 -14.16 1.41
N GLY A 202 -5.14 -13.36 2.38
CA GLY A 202 -4.71 -11.99 2.14
C GLY A 202 -3.48 -11.90 1.26
N GLY A 203 -2.51 -12.82 1.42
CA GLY A 203 -1.34 -12.94 0.56
C GLY A 203 -1.73 -13.28 -0.88
N LEU A 204 -2.60 -14.26 -1.09
CA LEU A 204 -3.10 -14.59 -2.43
C LEU A 204 -3.80 -13.40 -3.09
N VAL A 205 -4.59 -12.61 -2.34
CA VAL A 205 -5.23 -11.40 -2.86
C VAL A 205 -4.19 -10.36 -3.27
N VAL A 206 -3.13 -10.16 -2.46
CA VAL A 206 -2.02 -9.25 -2.80
C VAL A 206 -1.25 -9.75 -4.02
N PHE A 207 -0.95 -11.04 -4.12
CA PHE A 207 -0.27 -11.62 -5.29
C PHE A 207 -1.10 -11.54 -6.56
N ALA A 208 -2.41 -11.83 -6.48
CA ALA A 208 -3.30 -11.80 -7.62
C ALA A 208 -3.56 -10.39 -8.16
N ASN A 209 -3.38 -9.38 -7.31
CA ASN A 209 -3.67 -7.97 -7.61
C ASN A 209 -3.07 -7.50 -8.94
N ASP A 210 -1.76 -7.71 -9.12
CA ASP A 210 -1.03 -7.22 -10.29
C ASP A 210 -1.44 -7.97 -11.57
N TYR A 211 -1.59 -9.29 -11.46
CA TYR A 211 -2.04 -10.12 -12.59
C TYR A 211 -3.46 -9.75 -13.03
N LEU A 212 -4.35 -9.47 -12.07
CA LEU A 212 -5.70 -9.02 -12.35
C LEU A 212 -5.71 -7.63 -13.00
N ALA A 213 -4.84 -6.71 -12.55
CA ALA A 213 -4.69 -5.39 -13.15
C ALA A 213 -4.20 -5.48 -14.61
N ILE A 214 -3.17 -6.30 -14.88
CA ILE A 214 -2.65 -6.53 -16.22
C ILE A 214 -3.72 -7.18 -17.11
N PHE A 215 -4.38 -8.22 -16.62
CA PHE A 215 -5.44 -8.89 -17.35
C PHE A 215 -6.59 -7.93 -17.69
N ALA A 216 -7.07 -7.17 -16.71
CA ALA A 216 -8.14 -6.19 -16.91
C ALA A 216 -7.74 -5.14 -17.93
N ALA A 217 -6.52 -4.58 -17.84
CA ALA A 217 -6.01 -3.57 -18.76
C ALA A 217 -5.96 -4.04 -20.21
N GLY A 218 -5.82 -5.35 -20.46
CA GLY A 218 -5.86 -5.96 -21.80
C GLY A 218 -7.25 -6.19 -22.36
N THR A 219 -8.33 -5.90 -21.62
CA THR A 219 -9.71 -6.16 -22.07
C THR A 219 -10.33 -4.97 -22.81
N HIS A 220 -11.21 -5.24 -23.77
CA HIS A 220 -12.02 -4.20 -24.42
C HIS A 220 -12.88 -3.41 -23.42
N ALA A 221 -13.40 -4.09 -22.39
CA ALA A 221 -14.19 -3.43 -21.33
C ALA A 221 -13.37 -2.36 -20.59
N TRP A 222 -12.11 -2.67 -20.28
CA TRP A 222 -11.20 -1.69 -19.68
C TRP A 222 -10.87 -0.54 -20.62
N GLY A 223 -10.62 -0.83 -21.91
CA GLY A 223 -10.38 0.19 -22.94
C GLY A 223 -11.55 1.18 -23.02
N ASN A 224 -12.78 0.70 -23.06
CA ASN A 224 -13.99 1.53 -23.05
C ASN A 224 -14.10 2.36 -21.76
N PHE A 225 -13.82 1.76 -20.60
CA PHE A 225 -13.80 2.47 -19.33
C PHE A 225 -12.71 3.54 -19.28
N ALA A 226 -11.51 3.24 -19.76
CA ALA A 226 -10.40 4.17 -19.84
C ALA A 226 -10.73 5.38 -20.74
N THR A 227 -11.36 5.13 -21.88
CA THR A 227 -11.86 6.19 -22.79
C THR A 227 -12.95 7.03 -22.12
N TRP A 228 -13.90 6.39 -21.46
CA TRP A 228 -14.95 7.09 -20.69
C TRP A 228 -14.38 7.96 -19.58
N LEU A 229 -13.31 7.52 -18.88
CA LEU A 229 -12.59 8.32 -17.92
C LEU A 229 -11.78 9.46 -18.55
N GLY A 230 -11.57 9.47 -19.88
CA GLY A 230 -10.76 10.46 -20.58
C GLY A 230 -9.26 10.31 -20.27
N LEU A 231 -8.77 9.06 -20.16
CA LEU A 231 -7.36 8.80 -19.90
C LEU A 231 -6.50 9.14 -21.12
N ALA A 232 -5.29 9.64 -20.88
CA ALA A 232 -4.34 9.99 -21.95
C ALA A 232 -3.99 8.76 -22.83
N GLY A 233 -3.88 8.97 -24.13
CA GLY A 233 -3.54 7.92 -25.10
C GLY A 233 -4.70 6.98 -25.47
N THR A 234 -5.94 7.24 -25.01
CA THR A 234 -7.13 6.47 -25.41
C THR A 234 -7.94 7.14 -26.52
N GLN A 235 -7.55 8.35 -26.93
CA GLN A 235 -8.19 9.02 -28.07
C GLN A 235 -7.64 8.45 -29.38
N HIS A 236 -8.49 7.87 -30.17
CA HIS A 236 -8.24 7.44 -31.56
C HIS A 236 -8.58 8.56 -32.52
#